data_fde0fb8dec164ebb8fc41bebf9a342c2
#
_entry.id   fde0fb8dec164ebb8fc41bebf9a342c2
#
_cell.length_a   1.000
_cell.length_b   1.000
_cell.length_c   1.000
_cell.angle_alpha   90.00
_cell.angle_beta   90.00
_cell.angle_gamma   90.00
#
_symmetry.space_group_name_H-M   'P 1'
#
loop_
_entity.id
_entity.type
_entity.pdbx_description
1 polymer ?
#
loop_
_entity_poly.entity_id
_entity_poly.type
_entity_poly.pdbx_seq_one_letter_code
_entity_poly.pdbx_strand_id
1 'polypeptide(L)'
;MKIAIITGASSGMGREAARQLADRFSGLQEVWLIARRMDRMQELERTLPIPARCFAIDLTDTSQRETLENELAARKPNVKLLVNASGFGKIGTVGNLPLDDETGMVELNCKALCAVTHMVLP
;
A
#
# COMPACT_ATOMS: atom_id res chain seq x y z
N MET A 1 -19.24 -1.32 1.46
CA MET A 1 -18.44 -1.90 0.37
C MET A 1 -17.26 -2.67 0.96
N LYS A 2 -17.10 -3.90 0.52
CA LYS A 2 -16.02 -4.77 0.99
C LYS A 2 -14.78 -4.59 0.14
N ILE A 3 -13.68 -4.21 0.76
CA ILE A 3 -12.44 -3.91 0.04
C ILE A 3 -11.23 -4.62 0.64
N ALA A 4 -10.20 -4.73 -0.16
CA ALA A 4 -8.84 -5.03 0.29
C ALA A 4 -7.97 -3.80 0.03
N ILE A 5 -7.05 -3.52 0.94
CA ILE A 5 -6.07 -2.44 0.78
C ILE A 5 -4.69 -3.08 0.67
N ILE A 6 -3.94 -2.72 -0.37
CA ILE A 6 -2.62 -3.26 -0.62
C ILE A 6 -1.63 -2.12 -0.81
N THR A 7 -0.67 -2.03 0.08
CA THR A 7 0.45 -1.09 -0.08
C THR A 7 1.57 -1.76 -0.84
N GLY A 8 2.43 -0.98 -1.49
CA GLY A 8 3.49 -1.53 -2.32
C GLY A 8 2.98 -2.25 -3.56
N ALA A 9 1.82 -1.85 -4.07
CA ALA A 9 1.11 -2.56 -5.13
C ALA A 9 1.73 -2.41 -6.52
N SER A 10 2.70 -1.51 -6.69
CA SER A 10 3.28 -1.24 -8.02
C SER A 10 4.28 -2.30 -8.48
N SER A 11 4.77 -3.15 -7.60
CA SER A 11 5.78 -4.14 -7.93
C SER A 11 5.85 -5.28 -6.91
N GLY A 12 6.56 -6.34 -7.28
CA GLY A 12 6.91 -7.44 -6.37
C GLY A 12 5.73 -8.14 -5.71
N MET A 13 5.87 -8.41 -4.41
CA MET A 13 4.87 -9.15 -3.64
C MET A 13 3.54 -8.43 -3.53
N GLY A 14 3.54 -7.10 -3.41
CA GLY A 14 2.31 -6.32 -3.33
C GLY A 14 1.49 -6.42 -4.60
N ARG A 15 2.14 -6.33 -5.75
CA ARG A 15 1.49 -6.48 -7.06
C ARG A 15 0.89 -7.88 -7.22
N GLU A 16 1.65 -8.91 -6.87
CA GLU A 16 1.19 -10.29 -6.98
C GLU A 16 0.05 -10.59 -5.99
N ALA A 17 0.13 -10.03 -4.78
CA ALA A 17 -0.94 -10.14 -3.80
C ALA A 17 -2.24 -9.55 -4.34
N ALA A 18 -2.18 -8.38 -4.98
CA ALA A 18 -3.35 -7.74 -5.57
C ALA A 18 -3.99 -8.63 -6.63
N ARG A 19 -3.18 -9.21 -7.49
CA ARG A 19 -3.66 -10.11 -8.55
C ARG A 19 -4.34 -11.35 -7.96
N GLN A 20 -3.72 -12.00 -7.00
CA GLN A 20 -4.27 -13.21 -6.40
C GLN A 20 -5.51 -12.95 -5.56
N LEU A 21 -5.53 -11.87 -4.79
CA LEU A 21 -6.70 -11.53 -3.97
C LEU A 21 -7.91 -11.18 -4.81
N ALA A 22 -7.72 -10.42 -5.88
CA ALA A 22 -8.81 -10.04 -6.78
C ALA A 22 -9.41 -11.26 -7.48
N ASP A 23 -8.59 -12.26 -7.79
CA ASP A 23 -9.02 -13.48 -8.47
C ASP A 23 -9.64 -14.51 -7.53
N ARG A 24 -9.06 -14.70 -6.35
CA ARG A 24 -9.39 -15.81 -5.45
C ARG A 24 -10.32 -15.47 -4.31
N PHE A 25 -10.37 -14.21 -3.89
CA PHE A 25 -11.16 -13.83 -2.72
C PHE A 25 -12.54 -13.35 -3.16
N SER A 26 -13.51 -14.25 -3.07
CA SER A 26 -14.90 -13.91 -3.42
C SER A 26 -15.49 -12.96 -2.41
N GLY A 27 -16.29 -12.01 -2.88
CA GLY A 27 -16.94 -11.02 -2.04
C GLY A 27 -16.21 -9.69 -1.92
N LEU A 28 -14.99 -9.58 -2.41
CA LEU A 28 -14.36 -8.26 -2.55
C LEU A 28 -15.02 -7.50 -3.69
N GLN A 29 -15.40 -6.27 -3.42
CA GLN A 29 -16.07 -5.41 -4.40
C GLN A 29 -15.10 -4.43 -5.05
N GLU A 30 -14.00 -4.10 -4.36
CA GLU A 30 -13.00 -3.17 -4.84
C GLU A 30 -11.65 -3.45 -4.18
N VAL A 31 -10.57 -3.12 -4.86
CA VAL A 31 -9.21 -3.19 -4.31
C VAL A 31 -8.62 -1.79 -4.32
N TRP A 32 -8.07 -1.36 -3.21
CA TRP A 32 -7.35 -0.10 -3.11
C TRP A 32 -5.86 -0.36 -3.19
N LEU A 33 -5.24 0.21 -4.22
CA LEU A 33 -3.82 0.04 -4.51
C LEU A 33 -3.07 1.30 -4.10
N ILE A 34 -2.05 1.15 -3.28
CA ILE A 34 -1.27 2.26 -2.75
C ILE A 34 0.20 2.05 -3.08
N ALA A 35 0.77 2.98 -3.79
CA ALA A 35 2.19 3.01 -4.15
C ALA A 35 2.56 4.39 -4.66
N ARG A 36 3.85 4.62 -4.91
CA ARG A 36 4.31 5.90 -5.45
C ARG A 36 4.12 6.01 -6.98
N ARG A 37 4.08 4.89 -7.69
CA ARG A 37 4.06 4.82 -9.16
C ARG A 37 2.64 4.60 -9.68
N MET A 38 1.95 5.71 -10.01
CA MET A 38 0.58 5.65 -10.53
C MET A 38 0.50 4.86 -11.84
N ASP A 39 1.48 5.03 -12.73
CA ASP A 39 1.53 4.34 -14.02
C ASP A 39 1.49 2.81 -13.87
N ARG A 40 2.29 2.28 -12.93
CA ARG A 40 2.34 0.83 -12.67
C ARG A 40 1.06 0.30 -12.04
N MET A 41 0.44 1.08 -11.15
CA MET A 41 -0.83 0.72 -10.55
C MET A 41 -1.96 0.71 -11.57
N GLN A 42 -1.97 1.64 -12.50
CA GLN A 42 -2.96 1.69 -13.57
C GLN A 42 -2.81 0.53 -14.55
N GLU A 43 -1.59 0.09 -14.84
CA GLU A 43 -1.36 -1.13 -15.62
C GLU A 43 -1.93 -2.35 -14.90
N LEU A 44 -1.68 -2.47 -13.61
CA LEU A 44 -2.21 -3.56 -12.79
C LEU A 44 -3.74 -3.52 -12.78
N GLU A 45 -4.33 -2.36 -12.58
CA GLU A 45 -5.78 -2.17 -12.56
C GLU A 45 -6.46 -2.76 -13.80
N ARG A 46 -5.86 -2.58 -14.97
CA ARG A 46 -6.41 -3.10 -16.22
C ARG A 46 -6.47 -4.62 -16.26
N THR A 47 -5.68 -5.31 -15.47
CA THR A 47 -5.61 -6.77 -15.44
C THR A 47 -6.47 -7.39 -14.34
N LEU A 48 -7.01 -6.58 -13.43
CA LEU A 48 -7.78 -7.09 -12.30
C LEU A 48 -9.24 -7.33 -12.70
N PRO A 49 -9.85 -8.42 -12.20
CA PRO A 49 -11.25 -8.74 -12.50
C PRO A 49 -12.28 -7.89 -11.75
N ILE A 50 -11.85 -7.09 -10.78
CA ILE A 50 -12.72 -6.20 -10.01
C ILE A 50 -12.18 -4.78 -10.07
N PRO A 51 -13.03 -3.76 -9.81
CA PRO A 51 -12.58 -2.37 -9.82
C PRO A 51 -11.46 -2.12 -8.82
N ALA A 52 -10.53 -1.24 -9.17
CA ALA A 52 -9.46 -0.82 -8.31
C ALA A 52 -9.42 0.70 -8.20
N ARG A 53 -9.02 1.19 -7.05
CA ARG A 53 -8.70 2.61 -6.84
C ARG A 53 -7.21 2.72 -6.59
N CYS A 54 -6.57 3.59 -7.35
CA CYS A 54 -5.13 3.78 -7.26
C CYS A 54 -4.82 5.08 -6.53
N PHE A 55 -3.97 5.00 -5.52
CA PHE A 55 -3.51 6.15 -4.73
C PHE A 55 -2.00 6.26 -4.87
N ALA A 56 -1.54 7.30 -5.57
CA ALA A 56 -0.12 7.60 -5.68
C ALA A 56 0.31 8.36 -4.41
N ILE A 57 0.76 7.61 -3.42
CA ILE A 57 1.10 8.13 -2.10
C ILE A 57 2.49 7.65 -1.71
N ASP A 58 3.32 8.59 -1.26
CA ASP A 58 4.53 8.26 -0.53
C ASP A 58 4.14 8.10 0.94
N LEU A 59 4.13 6.87 1.43
CA LEU A 59 3.70 6.57 2.79
C LEU A 59 4.63 7.10 3.88
N THR A 60 5.83 7.56 3.51
CA THR A 60 6.74 8.22 4.46
C THR A 60 6.36 9.68 4.70
N ASP A 61 5.54 10.26 3.86
CA ASP A 61 5.06 11.64 3.95
C ASP A 61 3.73 11.68 4.70
N THR A 62 3.72 12.33 5.86
CA THR A 62 2.53 12.42 6.71
C THR A 62 1.36 13.07 6.00
N SER A 63 1.60 14.14 5.22
CA SER A 63 0.52 14.84 4.51
C SER A 63 -0.08 13.97 3.41
N GLN A 64 0.72 13.15 2.75
CA GLN A 64 0.22 12.22 1.75
C GLN A 64 -0.57 11.07 2.39
N ARG A 65 -0.14 10.57 3.56
CA ARG A 65 -0.91 9.57 4.30
C ARG A 65 -2.30 10.09 4.70
N GLU A 66 -2.42 11.38 4.99
CA GLU A 66 -3.71 11.99 5.31
C GLU A 66 -4.72 11.86 4.17
N THR A 67 -4.26 11.80 2.93
CA THR A 67 -5.14 11.54 1.78
C THR A 67 -5.86 10.20 1.93
N LEU A 68 -5.13 9.17 2.31
CA LEU A 68 -5.72 7.85 2.55
C LEU A 68 -6.67 7.88 3.75
N GLU A 69 -6.26 8.52 4.82
CA GLU A 69 -7.09 8.65 6.03
C GLU A 69 -8.41 9.35 5.72
N ASN A 70 -8.37 10.44 4.95
CA ASN A 70 -9.54 11.18 4.53
C ASN A 70 -10.48 10.33 3.66
N GLU A 71 -9.94 9.55 2.74
CA GLU A 71 -10.74 8.64 1.91
C GLU A 71 -11.41 7.56 2.75
N LEU A 72 -10.70 7.00 3.72
CA LEU A 72 -11.27 6.02 4.65
C LEU A 72 -12.41 6.64 5.47
N ALA A 73 -12.22 7.86 5.96
CA ALA A 73 -13.24 8.56 6.73
C ALA A 73 -14.47 8.92 5.89
N ALA A 74 -14.27 9.32 4.64
CA ALA A 74 -15.35 9.73 3.75
C ALA A 74 -16.17 8.54 3.24
N ARG A 75 -15.52 7.45 2.88
CA ARG A 75 -16.18 6.30 2.25
C ARG A 75 -16.57 5.20 3.22
N LYS A 76 -15.93 5.14 4.38
CA LYS A 76 -16.18 4.13 5.43
C LYS A 76 -16.30 2.71 4.87
N PRO A 77 -15.29 2.25 4.12
CA PRO A 77 -15.34 0.93 3.53
C PRO A 77 -15.19 -0.16 4.60
N ASN A 78 -15.71 -1.33 4.30
CA ASN A 78 -15.46 -2.50 5.13
C ASN A 78 -14.18 -3.17 4.65
N VAL A 79 -13.08 -2.88 5.33
CA VAL A 79 -11.76 -3.43 4.97
C VAL A 79 -11.66 -4.87 5.45
N LYS A 80 -11.67 -5.81 4.52
CA LYS A 80 -11.56 -7.23 4.82
C LYS A 80 -10.12 -7.70 4.94
N LEU A 81 -9.22 -7.09 4.17
CA LEU A 81 -7.81 -7.44 4.12
C LEU A 81 -6.95 -6.19 3.99
N LEU A 82 -5.87 -6.17 4.73
CA LEU A 82 -4.80 -5.19 4.57
C LEU A 82 -3.50 -5.94 4.31
N VAL A 83 -2.88 -5.68 3.17
CA VAL A 83 -1.57 -6.24 2.83
C VAL A 83 -0.53 -5.11 2.86
N ASN A 84 0.34 -5.14 3.84
CA ASN A 84 1.43 -4.19 3.99
C ASN A 84 2.67 -4.74 3.26
N ALA A 85 2.81 -4.41 1.98
CA ALA A 85 3.92 -4.85 1.16
C ALA A 85 4.84 -3.69 0.72
N SER A 86 4.60 -2.48 1.22
CA SER A 86 5.51 -1.35 1.02
C SER A 86 6.75 -1.52 1.88
N GLY A 87 7.91 -1.36 1.27
CA GLY A 87 9.16 -1.44 1.98
C GLY A 87 10.32 -1.43 1.01
N PHE A 88 11.51 -1.21 1.52
CA PHE A 88 12.73 -1.39 0.75
C PHE A 88 13.88 -1.79 1.68
N GLY A 89 14.91 -2.37 1.09
CA GLY A 89 16.09 -2.75 1.83
C GLY A 89 17.34 -2.48 1.00
N LYS A 90 18.41 -2.11 1.68
CA LYS A 90 19.75 -2.01 1.10
C LYS A 90 20.71 -2.82 1.96
N ILE A 91 21.55 -3.59 1.31
CA ILE A 91 22.51 -4.45 1.99
C ILE A 91 23.78 -3.65 2.25
N GLY A 92 24.24 -3.68 3.50
CA GLY A 92 25.47 -2.99 3.90
C GLY A 92 25.62 -3.01 5.41
N THR A 93 26.79 -2.60 5.88
CA THR A 93 27.07 -2.48 7.30
C THR A 93 26.57 -1.11 7.79
N VAL A 94 26.02 -1.06 8.98
CA VAL A 94 25.63 0.21 9.60
C VAL A 94 26.82 1.17 9.60
N GLY A 95 26.57 2.40 9.14
CA GLY A 95 27.60 3.42 8.99
C GLY A 95 28.28 3.44 7.62
N ASN A 96 28.10 2.40 6.80
CA ASN A 96 28.63 2.34 5.43
C ASN A 96 27.61 2.71 4.38
N LEU A 97 26.31 2.73 4.75
CA LEU A 97 25.24 3.25 3.89
C LEU A 97 25.01 4.73 4.20
N PRO A 98 24.51 5.50 3.23
CA PRO A 98 24.04 6.85 3.53
C PRO A 98 23.02 6.83 4.65
N LEU A 99 23.08 7.80 5.56
CA LEU A 99 22.16 7.88 6.70
C LEU A 99 20.70 7.91 6.23
N ASP A 100 20.40 8.64 5.17
CA ASP A 100 19.03 8.72 4.63
C ASP A 100 18.51 7.37 4.14
N ASP A 101 19.37 6.47 3.68
CA ASP A 101 18.98 5.11 3.32
C ASP A 101 18.64 4.29 4.56
N GLU A 102 19.43 4.42 5.62
CA GLU A 102 19.18 3.71 6.87
C GLU A 102 17.90 4.18 7.54
N THR A 103 17.74 5.50 7.69
CA THR A 103 16.53 6.09 8.30
C THR A 103 15.30 5.91 7.40
N GLY A 104 15.48 5.93 6.08
CA GLY A 104 14.40 5.69 5.13
C GLY A 104 13.81 4.29 5.23
N MET A 105 14.66 3.28 5.50
CA MET A 105 14.18 1.92 5.75
C MET A 105 13.30 1.88 7.01
N VAL A 106 13.68 2.57 8.07
CA VAL A 106 12.87 2.66 9.29
C VAL A 106 11.56 3.39 9.03
N GLU A 107 11.62 4.52 8.31
CA GLU A 107 10.42 5.30 7.98
C GLU A 107 9.41 4.49 7.19
N LEU A 108 9.83 3.80 6.14
CA LEU A 108 8.91 3.05 5.30
C LEU A 108 8.56 1.68 5.87
N ASN A 109 9.55 0.91 6.32
CA ASN A 109 9.33 -0.47 6.75
C ASN A 109 8.70 -0.58 8.14
N CYS A 110 8.86 0.44 8.99
CA CYS A 110 8.36 0.41 10.36
C CYS A 110 7.30 1.49 10.61
N LYS A 111 7.67 2.76 10.51
CA LYS A 111 6.77 3.86 10.87
C LYS A 111 5.54 3.94 9.97
N ALA A 112 5.73 3.91 8.66
CA ALA A 112 4.63 3.96 7.70
C ALA A 112 3.73 2.74 7.81
N LEU A 113 4.30 1.56 7.99
CA LEU A 113 3.53 0.33 8.19
C LEU A 113 2.65 0.43 9.44
N CYS A 114 3.21 0.90 10.53
CA CYS A 114 2.47 1.10 11.78
C CYS A 114 1.34 2.11 11.60
N ALA A 115 1.61 3.24 10.95
CA ALA A 115 0.61 4.29 10.72
C ALA A 115 -0.57 3.79 9.86
N VAL A 116 -0.28 3.10 8.76
CA VAL A 116 -1.33 2.56 7.88
C VAL A 116 -2.15 1.51 8.61
N THR A 117 -1.52 0.62 9.33
CA THR A 117 -2.22 -0.40 10.11
C THR A 117 -3.15 0.23 11.14
N HIS A 118 -2.67 1.25 11.83
CA HIS A 118 -3.46 1.98 12.84
C HIS A 118 -4.70 2.64 12.24
N MET A 119 -4.57 3.30 11.08
CA MET A 119 -5.72 3.99 10.49
C MET A 119 -6.73 3.03 9.85
N VAL A 120 -6.31 1.84 9.47
CA VAL A 120 -7.19 0.83 8.84
C VAL A 120 -7.92 -0.01 9.89
N LEU A 121 -7.27 -0.37 10.98
CA LEU A 121 -7.91 -1.12 12.07
C LEU A 121 -8.90 -0.22 12.81
N PRO A 122 -10.14 -0.69 13.02
CA PRO A 122 -11.14 0.07 13.76
C PRO A 122 -10.80 0.18 15.24
#